data_8b1a19d8099c6b1e4db5daffc0d09bec
#
_entry.id   8b1a19d8099c6b1e4db5daffc0d09bec
#
_cell.length_a   1.000
_cell.length_b   1.000
_cell.length_c   1.000
_cell.angle_alpha   90.00
_cell.angle_beta   90.00
_cell.angle_gamma   90.00
#
_symmetry.space_group_name_H-M   'P 1'
#
loop_
_entity.id
_entity.type
_entity.pdbx_description
1 polymer ?
#
loop_
_entity_poly.entity_id
_entity_poly.type
_entity_poly.pdbx_seq_one_letter_code
_entity_poly.pdbx_strand_id
1 'polypeptide(L)'
;MRDYVVIGLVLSSLPIGLFRPFYGLLVYAWISYMYPHMLAWSMAQTFPMAKLSSLSVMGGLLFSPSANVAALRQRENVAMLLLWCTFTISSVFAIYPDQAWVKWQDTSKVILMSVLATILLRDRKQIRLFVLVIALSIGFWGFKGGLFGLATGGNQIVYGPEPSIMGANNAIGLALDMCMPLLWYLASQERGWLKRLLQTFFFLSIPAVMFTYSRGSTLALAVVLLLIMLKSKHRIPLIFAMVIGGVLAVPFIPQKWLERQQTVFTYGEDTSAMSRVDNWKFCWRIAQDYPLTGAGFDFQSRQIFEKYAPEFLVKYNGKVWNTHNIFFSILTSHGFPGFFAFVLMILFCMISCTQLKMAVRGASDLVWVKTYADMIQLSLLAFVINGMFVNMEYFDLPYHWVSVIACLKVIVSRELSGVHDEESYVSAPLEAAAT
;
A
#
# COMPACT_ATOMS: atom_id res chain seq x y z
N MET A 1 22.70 20.28 3.88
CA MET A 1 23.14 19.48 2.71
C MET A 1 22.06 18.46 2.26
N ARG A 2 21.52 17.62 3.12
CA ARG A 2 20.49 16.61 2.72
C ARG A 2 19.26 17.23 2.07
N ASP A 3 18.76 18.34 2.62
CA ASP A 3 17.61 19.07 2.07
C ASP A 3 17.83 19.49 0.60
N TYR A 4 18.96 20.09 0.29
CA TYR A 4 19.30 20.52 -1.07
C TYR A 4 19.43 19.34 -2.04
N VAL A 5 19.98 18.21 -1.57
CA VAL A 5 20.11 17.00 -2.40
C VAL A 5 18.72 16.45 -2.74
N VAL A 6 17.84 16.31 -1.76
CA VAL A 6 16.49 15.76 -1.97
C VAL A 6 15.65 16.70 -2.84
N ILE A 7 15.65 18.01 -2.55
CA ILE A 7 14.94 19.01 -3.34
C ILE A 7 15.50 19.05 -4.76
N GLY A 8 16.83 19.08 -4.93
CA GLY A 8 17.49 19.11 -6.23
C GLY A 8 17.16 17.87 -7.08
N LEU A 9 17.16 16.67 -6.50
CA LEU A 9 16.75 15.43 -7.18
C LEU A 9 15.29 15.51 -7.66
N VAL A 10 14.39 16.00 -6.82
CA VAL A 10 12.98 16.14 -7.20
C VAL A 10 12.81 17.20 -8.29
N LEU A 11 13.39 18.39 -8.12
CA LEU A 11 13.28 19.46 -9.10
C LEU A 11 13.88 19.07 -10.47
N SER A 12 15.04 18.38 -10.48
CA SER A 12 15.65 17.89 -11.72
C SER A 12 14.82 16.78 -12.39
N SER A 13 13.97 16.08 -11.66
CA SER A 13 13.07 15.06 -12.20
C SER A 13 11.77 15.63 -12.81
N LEU A 14 11.38 16.88 -12.50
CA LEU A 14 10.14 17.47 -13.00
C LEU A 14 10.11 17.57 -14.54
N PRO A 15 11.16 18.05 -15.23
CA PRO A 15 11.20 18.02 -16.68
C PRO A 15 11.07 16.59 -17.25
N ILE A 16 11.70 15.61 -16.59
CA ILE A 16 11.58 14.21 -17.00
C ILE A 16 10.11 13.76 -16.91
N GLY A 17 9.40 14.10 -15.83
CA GLY A 17 7.98 13.79 -15.68
C GLY A 17 7.10 14.45 -16.74
N LEU A 18 7.44 15.66 -17.17
CA LEU A 18 6.72 16.39 -18.20
C LEU A 18 6.91 15.78 -19.62
N PHE A 19 8.15 15.41 -19.98
CA PHE A 19 8.44 14.84 -21.32
C PHE A 19 8.30 13.32 -21.37
N ARG A 20 8.40 12.64 -20.24
CA ARG A 20 8.32 11.18 -20.09
C ARG A 20 7.47 10.81 -18.87
N PRO A 21 6.12 10.91 -18.93
CA PRO A 21 5.23 10.80 -17.76
C PRO A 21 5.39 9.52 -16.96
N PHE A 22 5.74 8.39 -17.61
CA PHE A 22 6.02 7.14 -16.92
C PHE A 22 7.17 7.25 -15.90
N TYR A 23 8.27 7.92 -16.25
CA TYR A 23 9.37 8.12 -15.30
C TYR A 23 9.00 9.11 -14.19
N GLY A 24 8.17 10.10 -14.49
CA GLY A 24 7.57 10.96 -13.47
C GLY A 24 6.71 10.17 -12.47
N LEU A 25 5.93 9.18 -12.95
CA LEU A 25 5.18 8.27 -12.10
C LEU A 25 6.10 7.46 -11.18
N LEU A 26 7.27 7.00 -11.66
CA LEU A 26 8.25 6.30 -10.82
C LEU A 26 8.82 7.21 -9.72
N VAL A 27 9.10 8.47 -10.05
CA VAL A 27 9.56 9.48 -9.08
C VAL A 27 8.47 9.76 -8.05
N TYR A 28 7.22 9.91 -8.48
CA TYR A 28 6.10 10.06 -7.56
C TYR A 28 5.98 8.85 -6.62
N ALA A 29 6.01 7.63 -7.15
CA ALA A 29 5.97 6.42 -6.34
C ALA A 29 7.14 6.37 -5.33
N TRP A 30 8.35 6.74 -5.75
CA TRP A 30 9.50 6.86 -4.86
C TRP A 30 9.26 7.87 -3.73
N ILE A 31 8.72 9.05 -4.03
CA ILE A 31 8.40 10.07 -3.01
C ILE A 31 7.33 9.56 -2.05
N SER A 32 6.25 8.93 -2.56
CA SER A 32 5.11 8.44 -1.75
C SER A 32 5.46 7.27 -0.84
N TYR A 33 6.39 6.39 -1.23
CA TYR A 33 6.71 5.19 -0.44
C TYR A 33 8.03 5.29 0.32
N MET A 34 9.01 6.06 -0.21
CA MET A 34 10.30 6.22 0.43
C MET A 34 10.29 7.37 1.43
N TYR A 35 9.45 8.39 1.21
CA TYR A 35 9.45 9.62 2.01
C TYR A 35 10.84 10.23 2.17
N PRO A 36 11.59 10.49 1.08
CA PRO A 36 12.98 10.92 1.16
C PRO A 36 13.15 12.25 1.91
N HIS A 37 12.14 13.11 1.89
CA HIS A 37 12.11 14.36 2.63
C HIS A 37 12.09 14.17 4.14
N MET A 38 11.58 13.03 4.66
CA MET A 38 11.62 12.71 6.09
C MET A 38 13.02 12.22 6.55
N LEU A 39 13.93 11.97 5.62
CA LEU A 39 15.35 11.73 5.92
C LEU A 39 16.17 13.02 5.96
N ALA A 40 15.56 14.16 5.63
CA ALA A 40 16.10 15.51 5.69
C ALA A 40 15.67 16.22 7.00
N TRP A 41 16.12 17.46 7.25
CA TRP A 41 16.05 18.02 8.60
C TRP A 41 15.24 19.31 8.71
N SER A 42 14.94 19.99 7.59
CA SER A 42 14.25 21.29 7.64
C SER A 42 13.39 21.55 6.40
N MET A 43 13.88 22.33 5.45
CA MET A 43 13.14 22.84 4.28
C MET A 43 12.54 21.72 3.42
N ALA A 44 13.22 20.59 3.28
CA ALA A 44 12.72 19.48 2.48
C ALA A 44 11.44 18.85 3.05
N GLN A 45 11.24 18.87 4.37
CA GLN A 45 10.07 18.29 5.03
C GLN A 45 8.77 19.01 4.69
N THR A 46 8.83 20.33 4.48
CA THR A 46 7.68 21.18 4.12
C THR A 46 7.53 21.40 2.61
N PHE A 47 8.54 20.99 1.83
CA PHE A 47 8.54 21.21 0.38
C PHE A 47 7.52 20.28 -0.31
N PRO A 48 6.63 20.79 -1.18
CA PRO A 48 5.50 20.02 -1.72
C PRO A 48 5.91 19.08 -2.86
N MET A 49 6.85 18.15 -2.59
CA MET A 49 7.48 17.28 -3.61
C MET A 49 6.49 16.41 -4.35
N ALA A 50 5.60 15.75 -3.62
CA ALA A 50 4.58 14.87 -4.22
C ALA A 50 3.61 15.65 -5.12
N LYS A 51 3.21 16.87 -4.69
CA LYS A 51 2.35 17.76 -5.47
C LYS A 51 3.01 18.20 -6.77
N LEU A 52 4.27 18.62 -6.72
CA LEU A 52 5.02 19.04 -7.91
C LEU A 52 5.24 17.88 -8.87
N SER A 53 5.61 16.71 -8.35
CA SER A 53 5.80 15.50 -9.15
C SER A 53 4.49 15.06 -9.82
N SER A 54 3.36 15.07 -9.10
CA SER A 54 2.05 14.72 -9.68
C SER A 54 1.63 15.70 -10.78
N LEU A 55 1.82 17.01 -10.58
CA LEU A 55 1.53 18.04 -11.59
C LEU A 55 2.39 17.87 -12.84
N SER A 56 3.67 17.53 -12.68
CA SER A 56 4.57 17.24 -13.80
C SER A 56 4.08 16.03 -14.62
N VAL A 57 3.65 14.93 -13.97
CA VAL A 57 3.08 13.76 -14.65
C VAL A 57 1.79 14.12 -15.39
N MET A 58 0.89 14.88 -14.74
CA MET A 58 -0.37 15.32 -15.35
C MET A 58 -0.11 16.19 -16.58
N GLY A 59 0.79 17.17 -16.47
CA GLY A 59 1.20 18.01 -17.60
C GLY A 59 1.78 17.21 -18.76
N GLY A 60 2.61 16.20 -18.43
CA GLY A 60 3.21 15.30 -19.43
C GLY A 60 2.18 14.45 -20.19
N LEU A 61 1.08 14.09 -19.56
CA LEU A 61 0.00 13.36 -20.24
C LEU A 61 -0.68 14.17 -21.33
N LEU A 62 -0.77 15.49 -21.18
CA LEU A 62 -1.36 16.36 -22.22
C LEU A 62 -0.56 16.30 -23.53
N PHE A 63 0.73 15.96 -23.46
CA PHE A 63 1.64 15.82 -24.60
C PHE A 63 1.91 14.37 -25.00
N SER A 64 1.29 13.39 -24.33
CA SER A 64 1.50 11.96 -24.61
C SER A 64 0.33 11.38 -25.42
N PRO A 65 0.52 11.02 -26.69
CA PRO A 65 -0.57 10.63 -27.59
C PRO A 65 -1.20 9.27 -27.29
N SER A 66 -0.63 8.47 -26.40
CA SER A 66 -1.04 7.10 -26.18
C SER A 66 -1.45 6.85 -24.72
N ALA A 67 -2.74 6.73 -24.46
CA ALA A 67 -3.32 6.37 -23.17
C ALA A 67 -3.86 4.92 -23.19
N ASN A 68 -3.64 4.15 -22.12
CA ASN A 68 -4.23 2.80 -21.99
C ASN A 68 -5.69 2.90 -21.50
N VAL A 69 -6.57 3.47 -22.36
CA VAL A 69 -7.99 3.70 -22.02
C VAL A 69 -8.73 2.38 -21.74
N ALA A 70 -8.34 1.28 -22.38
CA ALA A 70 -8.94 -0.03 -22.16
C ALA A 70 -8.78 -0.53 -20.73
N ALA A 71 -7.65 -0.20 -20.07
CA ALA A 71 -7.42 -0.55 -18.68
C ALA A 71 -8.35 0.24 -17.73
N LEU A 72 -8.70 1.49 -18.04
CA LEU A 72 -9.62 2.28 -17.20
C LEU A 72 -11.03 1.69 -17.13
N ARG A 73 -11.47 0.97 -18.17
CA ARG A 73 -12.80 0.35 -18.23
C ARG A 73 -12.89 -0.95 -17.42
N GLN A 74 -11.80 -1.42 -16.84
CA GLN A 74 -11.82 -2.62 -16.02
C GLN A 74 -12.60 -2.37 -14.71
N ARG A 75 -13.35 -3.38 -14.26
CA ARG A 75 -14.27 -3.28 -13.11
C ARG A 75 -13.57 -2.80 -11.82
N GLU A 76 -12.28 -3.12 -11.65
CA GLU A 76 -11.46 -2.70 -10.52
C GLU A 76 -11.33 -1.17 -10.49
N ASN A 77 -11.04 -0.54 -11.64
CA ASN A 77 -10.99 0.91 -11.76
C ASN A 77 -12.37 1.54 -11.59
N VAL A 78 -13.41 0.93 -12.12
CA VAL A 78 -14.80 1.41 -11.93
C VAL A 78 -15.14 1.44 -10.45
N ALA A 79 -14.82 0.36 -9.69
CA ALA A 79 -15.04 0.32 -8.25
C ALA A 79 -14.24 1.39 -7.49
N MET A 80 -12.98 1.62 -7.88
CA MET A 80 -12.13 2.68 -7.31
C MET A 80 -12.70 4.08 -7.60
N LEU A 81 -13.19 4.33 -8.81
CA LEU A 81 -13.81 5.61 -9.17
C LEU A 81 -15.15 5.82 -8.45
N LEU A 82 -15.97 4.77 -8.30
CA LEU A 82 -17.18 4.82 -7.49
C LEU A 82 -16.85 5.14 -6.03
N LEU A 83 -15.81 4.54 -5.48
CA LEU A 83 -15.32 4.86 -4.13
C LEU A 83 -14.91 6.35 -4.03
N TRP A 84 -14.22 6.89 -5.03
CA TRP A 84 -13.88 8.31 -5.08
C TRP A 84 -15.10 9.22 -5.15
N CYS A 85 -16.13 8.83 -5.90
CA CYS A 85 -17.42 9.54 -5.88
C CYS A 85 -18.03 9.55 -4.47
N THR A 86 -18.00 8.42 -3.74
CA THR A 86 -18.49 8.40 -2.35
C THR A 86 -17.67 9.30 -1.43
N PHE A 87 -16.36 9.39 -1.60
CA PHE A 87 -15.49 10.32 -0.86
C PHE A 87 -15.89 11.77 -1.10
N THR A 88 -16.24 12.12 -2.36
CA THR A 88 -16.69 13.47 -2.71
C THR A 88 -18.05 13.77 -2.09
N ILE A 89 -19.01 12.85 -2.21
CA ILE A 89 -20.35 13.00 -1.63
C ILE A 89 -20.24 13.14 -0.11
N SER A 90 -19.48 12.28 0.55
CA SER A 90 -19.32 12.33 2.00
C SER A 90 -18.63 13.62 2.49
N SER A 91 -17.76 14.23 1.68
CA SER A 91 -17.14 15.52 2.02
C SER A 91 -18.13 16.69 1.92
N VAL A 92 -19.05 16.65 0.96
CA VAL A 92 -20.14 17.66 0.84
C VAL A 92 -21.08 17.60 2.02
N PHE A 93 -21.43 16.39 2.48
CA PHE A 93 -22.37 16.15 3.58
C PHE A 93 -21.70 15.87 4.93
N ALA A 94 -20.39 16.11 5.04
CA ALA A 94 -19.63 15.87 6.28
C ALA A 94 -20.15 16.71 7.46
N ILE A 95 -20.00 16.19 8.67
CA ILE A 95 -20.30 16.95 9.91
C ILE A 95 -19.37 18.18 10.01
N TYR A 96 -18.11 18.05 9.53
CA TYR A 96 -17.12 19.13 9.45
C TYR A 96 -16.59 19.26 8.01
N PRO A 97 -17.31 19.97 7.10
CA PRO A 97 -16.96 20.03 5.69
C PRO A 97 -15.55 20.59 5.43
N ASP A 98 -15.14 21.65 6.14
CA ASP A 98 -13.84 22.28 5.91
C ASP A 98 -12.68 21.30 6.15
N GLN A 99 -12.74 20.52 7.23
CA GLN A 99 -11.73 19.50 7.53
C GLN A 99 -11.82 18.32 6.56
N ALA A 100 -13.03 17.91 6.19
CA ALA A 100 -13.25 16.83 5.25
C ALA A 100 -12.65 17.14 3.87
N TRP A 101 -12.75 18.37 3.36
CA TRP A 101 -12.17 18.77 2.10
C TRP A 101 -10.65 18.76 2.09
N VAL A 102 -9.99 19.06 3.21
CA VAL A 102 -8.52 18.93 3.34
C VAL A 102 -8.11 17.46 3.15
N LYS A 103 -8.75 16.54 3.86
CA LYS A 103 -8.50 15.09 3.75
C LYS A 103 -8.88 14.54 2.38
N TRP A 104 -9.98 15.01 1.80
CA TRP A 104 -10.39 14.66 0.45
C TRP A 104 -9.31 15.01 -0.59
N GLN A 105 -8.68 16.19 -0.49
CA GLN A 105 -7.59 16.58 -1.37
C GLN A 105 -6.41 15.62 -1.30
N ASP A 106 -6.01 15.20 -0.09
CA ASP A 106 -4.91 14.27 0.10
C ASP A 106 -5.23 12.88 -0.45
N THR A 107 -6.42 12.37 -0.17
CA THR A 107 -6.88 11.06 -0.66
C THR A 107 -7.11 11.06 -2.16
N SER A 108 -7.63 12.16 -2.72
CA SER A 108 -7.85 12.31 -4.15
C SER A 108 -6.56 12.27 -4.95
N LYS A 109 -5.44 12.75 -4.40
CA LYS A 109 -4.11 12.60 -5.05
C LYS A 109 -3.73 11.14 -5.22
N VAL A 110 -4.00 10.30 -4.20
CA VAL A 110 -3.72 8.85 -4.26
C VAL A 110 -4.51 8.19 -5.39
N ILE A 111 -5.82 8.44 -5.45
CA ILE A 111 -6.69 7.87 -6.48
C ILE A 111 -6.31 8.39 -7.86
N LEU A 112 -6.10 9.70 -7.99
CA LEU A 112 -5.67 10.32 -9.24
C LEU A 112 -4.37 9.70 -9.77
N MET A 113 -3.35 9.54 -8.91
CA MET A 113 -2.09 8.92 -9.31
C MET A 113 -2.24 7.44 -9.66
N SER A 114 -3.19 6.74 -9.05
CA SER A 114 -3.54 5.36 -9.43
C SER A 114 -4.22 5.32 -10.80
N VAL A 115 -5.11 6.26 -11.11
CA VAL A 115 -5.69 6.41 -12.47
C VAL A 115 -4.58 6.71 -13.49
N LEU A 116 -3.65 7.61 -13.17
CA LEU A 116 -2.50 7.92 -14.03
C LEU A 116 -1.58 6.70 -14.22
N ALA A 117 -1.36 5.91 -13.17
CA ALA A 117 -0.63 4.65 -13.28
C ALA A 117 -1.35 3.67 -14.23
N THR A 118 -2.69 3.57 -14.18
CA THR A 118 -3.48 2.75 -15.11
C THR A 118 -3.28 3.18 -16.56
N ILE A 119 -3.19 4.48 -16.81
CA ILE A 119 -3.00 5.03 -18.17
C ILE A 119 -1.58 4.80 -18.69
N LEU A 120 -0.59 4.90 -17.80
CA LEU A 120 0.83 4.91 -18.14
C LEU A 120 1.49 3.54 -18.20
N LEU A 121 0.96 2.54 -17.47
CA LEU A 121 1.53 1.19 -17.46
C LEU A 121 1.01 0.39 -18.65
N ARG A 122 1.88 0.06 -19.61
CA ARG A 122 1.50 -0.56 -20.89
C ARG A 122 2.14 -1.91 -21.15
N ASP A 123 3.31 -2.14 -20.56
CA ASP A 123 4.09 -3.34 -20.82
C ASP A 123 4.69 -3.92 -19.53
N ARG A 124 5.23 -5.14 -19.66
CA ARG A 124 5.88 -5.88 -18.59
C ARG A 124 7.02 -5.10 -17.92
N LYS A 125 7.82 -4.36 -18.71
CA LYS A 125 9.00 -3.63 -18.22
C LYS A 125 8.56 -2.48 -17.32
N GLN A 126 7.53 -1.74 -17.71
CA GLN A 126 6.98 -0.62 -16.96
C GLN A 126 6.34 -1.09 -15.65
N ILE A 127 5.53 -2.18 -15.69
CA ILE A 127 4.97 -2.79 -14.48
C ILE A 127 6.09 -3.24 -13.55
N ARG A 128 7.12 -3.92 -14.07
CA ARG A 128 8.27 -4.36 -13.26
C ARG A 128 8.97 -3.19 -12.59
N LEU A 129 9.28 -2.12 -13.32
CA LEU A 129 9.96 -0.95 -12.78
C LEU A 129 9.11 -0.26 -11.70
N PHE A 130 7.80 -0.11 -11.94
CA PHE A 130 6.88 0.49 -10.98
C PHE A 130 6.82 -0.30 -9.67
N VAL A 131 6.60 -1.61 -9.76
CA VAL A 131 6.57 -2.50 -8.59
C VAL A 131 7.93 -2.57 -7.89
N LEU A 132 9.03 -2.53 -8.64
CA LEU A 132 10.38 -2.51 -8.09
C LEU A 132 10.67 -1.24 -7.28
N VAL A 133 10.26 -0.06 -7.78
CA VAL A 133 10.39 1.20 -7.05
C VAL A 133 9.62 1.14 -5.74
N ILE A 134 8.38 0.64 -5.75
CA ILE A 134 7.57 0.45 -4.53
C ILE A 134 8.28 -0.50 -3.55
N ALA A 135 8.71 -1.67 -4.04
CA ALA A 135 9.37 -2.68 -3.20
C ALA A 135 10.66 -2.18 -2.55
N LEU A 136 11.48 -1.46 -3.32
CA LEU A 136 12.73 -0.89 -2.81
C LEU A 136 12.48 0.27 -1.83
N SER A 137 11.44 1.08 -2.07
CA SER A 137 11.09 2.21 -1.22
C SER A 137 10.59 1.77 0.15
N ILE A 138 9.62 0.86 0.20
CA ILE A 138 9.11 0.32 1.46
C ILE A 138 10.15 -0.62 2.11
N GLY A 139 10.82 -1.46 1.29
CA GLY A 139 11.84 -2.39 1.75
C GLY A 139 13.03 -1.71 2.43
N PHE A 140 13.39 -0.49 2.02
CA PHE A 140 14.39 0.32 2.71
C PHE A 140 14.01 0.59 4.18
N TRP A 141 12.74 0.87 4.47
CA TRP A 141 12.27 1.05 5.85
C TRP A 141 12.31 -0.26 6.63
N GLY A 142 12.03 -1.39 5.97
CA GLY A 142 12.22 -2.72 6.55
C GLY A 142 13.69 -3.02 6.88
N PHE A 143 14.59 -2.70 5.94
CA PHE A 143 16.03 -2.82 6.15
C PHE A 143 16.51 -1.96 7.33
N LYS A 144 16.16 -0.66 7.33
CA LYS A 144 16.54 0.28 8.40
C LYS A 144 15.95 -0.14 9.74
N GLY A 145 14.65 -0.47 9.77
CA GLY A 145 13.94 -0.90 10.98
C GLY A 145 14.48 -2.22 11.53
N GLY A 146 14.78 -3.17 10.65
CA GLY A 146 15.36 -4.47 11.04
C GLY A 146 16.73 -4.34 11.66
N LEU A 147 17.62 -3.56 11.04
CA LEU A 147 18.94 -3.27 11.61
C LEU A 147 18.83 -2.54 12.95
N PHE A 148 17.97 -1.54 13.05
CA PHE A 148 17.73 -0.80 14.28
C PHE A 148 17.20 -1.72 15.39
N GLY A 149 16.19 -2.54 15.08
CA GLY A 149 15.62 -3.49 16.05
C GLY A 149 16.65 -4.50 16.54
N LEU A 150 17.44 -5.07 15.63
CA LEU A 150 18.52 -6.00 16.01
C LEU A 150 19.63 -5.33 16.82
N ALA A 151 20.07 -4.13 16.42
CA ALA A 151 21.10 -3.39 17.12
C ALA A 151 20.69 -2.96 18.54
N THR A 152 19.40 -2.75 18.79
CA THR A 152 18.83 -2.40 20.10
C THR A 152 18.38 -3.63 20.91
N GLY A 153 18.68 -4.84 20.41
CA GLY A 153 18.20 -6.09 21.02
C GLY A 153 16.68 -6.18 21.09
N GLY A 154 15.96 -5.49 20.19
CA GLY A 154 14.51 -5.45 20.15
C GLY A 154 13.84 -4.60 21.25
N ASN A 155 14.59 -3.93 22.12
CA ASN A 155 14.04 -3.16 23.23
C ASN A 155 13.37 -1.84 22.80
N GLN A 156 13.64 -1.38 21.57
CA GLN A 156 13.06 -0.16 21.01
C GLN A 156 12.02 -0.48 19.95
N ILE A 157 10.92 0.30 19.95
CA ILE A 157 9.84 0.14 18.97
C ILE A 157 10.29 0.69 17.62
N VAL A 158 10.05 -0.08 16.56
CA VAL A 158 10.28 0.36 15.18
C VAL A 158 9.09 1.19 14.72
N TYR A 159 9.37 2.43 14.34
CA TYR A 159 8.42 3.38 13.73
C TYR A 159 8.78 3.62 12.26
N GLY A 160 7.79 4.05 11.49
CA GLY A 160 8.00 4.50 10.12
C GLY A 160 8.50 5.94 10.02
N PRO A 161 8.49 6.52 8.81
CA PRO A 161 8.87 7.92 8.60
C PRO A 161 7.77 8.86 9.13
N GLU A 162 8.03 9.60 10.17
CA GLU A 162 7.11 10.62 10.70
C GLU A 162 7.47 12.03 10.18
N PRO A 163 6.47 12.90 9.92
CA PRO A 163 5.03 12.61 9.84
C PRO A 163 4.63 12.02 8.48
N SER A 164 4.12 10.81 8.44
CA SER A 164 3.56 10.20 7.23
C SER A 164 2.46 9.20 7.59
N ILE A 165 1.70 8.74 6.59
CA ILE A 165 0.70 7.69 6.77
C ILE A 165 1.31 6.38 7.32
N MET A 166 2.59 6.12 7.04
CA MET A 166 3.33 4.97 7.55
C MET A 166 4.06 5.24 8.88
N GLY A 167 3.94 6.44 9.49
CA GLY A 167 4.73 6.84 10.65
C GLY A 167 4.54 5.97 11.88
N ALA A 168 3.30 5.66 12.24
CA ALA A 168 2.98 4.84 13.41
C ALA A 168 3.52 3.40 13.28
N ASN A 169 3.85 2.78 14.42
CA ASN A 169 4.40 1.43 14.47
C ASN A 169 3.53 0.37 13.79
N ASN A 170 2.21 0.42 13.99
CA ASN A 170 1.27 -0.49 13.33
C ASN A 170 1.11 -0.19 11.83
N ALA A 171 1.24 1.07 11.42
CA ALA A 171 1.15 1.48 10.02
C ALA A 171 2.37 1.01 9.21
N ILE A 172 3.59 1.20 9.72
CA ILE A 172 4.78 0.66 9.06
C ILE A 172 4.76 -0.87 9.03
N GLY A 173 4.24 -1.52 10.07
CA GLY A 173 4.04 -2.96 10.09
C GLY A 173 3.16 -3.43 8.93
N LEU A 174 2.00 -2.79 8.71
CA LEU A 174 1.13 -3.08 7.56
C LEU A 174 1.86 -2.87 6.23
N ALA A 175 2.55 -1.74 6.04
CA ALA A 175 3.25 -1.44 4.80
C ALA A 175 4.35 -2.49 4.49
N LEU A 176 5.08 -2.93 5.51
CA LEU A 176 6.11 -3.97 5.39
C LEU A 176 5.48 -5.33 5.06
N ASP A 177 4.39 -5.73 5.72
CA ASP A 177 3.71 -6.99 5.43
C ASP A 177 3.17 -7.04 4.00
N MET A 178 2.61 -5.93 3.50
CA MET A 178 2.23 -5.80 2.09
C MET A 178 3.43 -5.86 1.15
N CYS A 179 4.58 -5.38 1.56
CA CYS A 179 5.81 -5.36 0.78
C CYS A 179 6.52 -6.72 0.74
N MET A 180 6.37 -7.57 1.74
CA MET A 180 7.03 -8.89 1.82
C MET A 180 6.83 -9.74 0.57
N PRO A 181 5.62 -9.92 0.03
CA PRO A 181 5.42 -10.64 -1.23
C PRO A 181 6.17 -10.01 -2.41
N LEU A 182 6.22 -8.65 -2.47
CA LEU A 182 6.94 -7.95 -3.54
C LEU A 182 8.42 -8.31 -3.52
N LEU A 183 9.05 -8.19 -2.35
CA LEU A 183 10.47 -8.48 -2.17
C LEU A 183 10.79 -9.93 -2.53
N TRP A 184 9.96 -10.89 -2.10
CA TRP A 184 10.15 -12.32 -2.36
C TRP A 184 10.03 -12.67 -3.83
N TYR A 185 8.93 -12.27 -4.47
CA TYR A 185 8.64 -12.65 -5.85
C TYR A 185 9.54 -11.90 -6.85
N LEU A 186 9.87 -10.63 -6.61
CA LEU A 186 10.84 -9.92 -7.43
C LEU A 186 12.24 -10.56 -7.31
N ALA A 187 12.69 -10.89 -6.09
CA ALA A 187 13.97 -11.57 -5.89
C ALA A 187 14.06 -12.90 -6.65
N SER A 188 12.93 -13.59 -6.88
CA SER A 188 12.90 -14.82 -7.67
C SER A 188 13.09 -14.60 -9.16
N GLN A 189 12.82 -13.40 -9.67
CA GLN A 189 12.95 -13.02 -11.09
C GLN A 189 14.25 -12.27 -11.39
N GLU A 190 14.89 -11.70 -10.37
CA GLU A 190 16.10 -10.90 -10.52
C GLU A 190 17.39 -11.75 -10.37
N ARG A 191 18.50 -11.17 -10.83
CA ARG A 191 19.84 -11.80 -10.76
C ARG A 191 20.85 -10.81 -10.16
N GLY A 192 22.02 -11.32 -9.82
CA GLY A 192 23.15 -10.51 -9.36
C GLY A 192 22.86 -9.75 -8.05
N TRP A 193 23.33 -8.52 -7.96
CA TRP A 193 23.25 -7.68 -6.76
C TRP A 193 21.80 -7.30 -6.38
N LEU A 194 20.94 -7.06 -7.38
CA LEU A 194 19.55 -6.66 -7.13
C LEU A 194 18.78 -7.78 -6.43
N LYS A 195 18.99 -9.05 -6.85
CA LYS A 195 18.42 -10.20 -6.14
C LYS A 195 18.85 -10.21 -4.66
N ARG A 196 20.16 -10.03 -4.41
CA ARG A 196 20.70 -10.03 -3.04
C ARG A 196 20.13 -8.89 -2.21
N LEU A 197 20.00 -7.70 -2.78
CA LEU A 197 19.41 -6.53 -2.12
C LEU A 197 17.94 -6.80 -1.72
N LEU A 198 17.12 -7.30 -2.65
CA LEU A 198 15.73 -7.65 -2.37
C LEU A 198 15.61 -8.74 -1.29
N GLN A 199 16.49 -9.75 -1.32
CA GLN A 199 16.54 -10.76 -0.28
C GLN A 199 16.96 -10.17 1.08
N THR A 200 17.95 -9.29 1.12
CA THR A 200 18.37 -8.60 2.35
C THR A 200 17.21 -7.77 2.93
N PHE A 201 16.50 -7.03 2.08
CA PHE A 201 15.33 -6.26 2.50
C PHE A 201 14.22 -7.17 3.02
N PHE A 202 13.97 -8.31 2.35
CA PHE A 202 12.99 -9.29 2.80
C PHE A 202 13.32 -9.83 4.20
N PHE A 203 14.53 -10.34 4.40
CA PHE A 203 14.91 -10.94 5.68
C PHE A 203 14.99 -9.93 6.82
N LEU A 204 15.44 -8.70 6.57
CA LEU A 204 15.46 -7.64 7.59
C LEU A 204 14.09 -7.02 7.86
N SER A 205 13.14 -7.14 6.94
CA SER A 205 11.75 -6.74 7.21
C SER A 205 11.08 -7.64 8.24
N ILE A 206 11.49 -8.90 8.40
CA ILE A 206 10.92 -9.81 9.41
C ILE A 206 11.13 -9.26 10.83
N PRO A 207 12.36 -9.05 11.31
CA PRO A 207 12.56 -8.45 12.63
C PRO A 207 12.02 -7.01 12.71
N ALA A 208 12.03 -6.23 11.60
CA ALA A 208 11.43 -4.91 11.59
C ALA A 208 9.94 -4.96 11.98
N VAL A 209 9.14 -5.86 11.37
CA VAL A 209 7.72 -6.05 11.69
C VAL A 209 7.55 -6.55 13.13
N MET A 210 8.33 -7.53 13.58
CA MET A 210 8.26 -8.03 14.95
C MET A 210 8.49 -6.91 15.98
N PHE A 211 9.51 -6.09 15.77
CA PHE A 211 9.86 -4.99 16.68
C PHE A 211 9.01 -3.72 16.51
N THR A 212 7.99 -3.74 15.64
CA THR A 212 6.90 -2.76 15.74
C THR A 212 6.05 -2.97 16.98
N TYR A 213 6.11 -4.12 17.64
CA TYR A 213 5.24 -4.52 18.74
C TYR A 213 3.74 -4.52 18.38
N SER A 214 3.41 -4.53 17.08
CA SER A 214 2.04 -4.61 16.58
C SER A 214 1.57 -6.06 16.50
N ARG A 215 0.60 -6.44 17.31
CA ARG A 215 0.00 -7.79 17.29
C ARG A 215 -0.63 -8.12 15.94
N GLY A 216 -1.34 -7.15 15.34
CA GLY A 216 -1.95 -7.29 14.02
C GLY A 216 -0.91 -7.54 12.93
N SER A 217 0.19 -6.78 12.94
CA SER A 217 1.26 -6.96 11.95
C SER A 217 2.02 -8.27 12.16
N THR A 218 2.27 -8.69 13.40
CA THR A 218 2.88 -10.01 13.68
C THR A 218 2.01 -11.16 13.16
N LEU A 219 0.69 -11.07 13.32
CA LEU A 219 -0.26 -12.05 12.78
C LEU A 219 -0.22 -12.08 11.24
N ALA A 220 -0.29 -10.91 10.61
CA ALA A 220 -0.25 -10.80 9.15
C ALA A 220 1.08 -11.30 8.59
N LEU A 221 2.21 -10.97 9.22
CA LEU A 221 3.53 -11.50 8.86
C LEU A 221 3.54 -13.02 8.87
N ALA A 222 3.04 -13.64 9.94
CA ALA A 222 2.99 -15.09 10.05
C ALA A 222 2.16 -15.73 8.92
N VAL A 223 0.99 -15.17 8.61
CA VAL A 223 0.13 -15.64 7.51
C VAL A 223 0.81 -15.45 6.15
N VAL A 224 1.40 -14.28 5.89
CA VAL A 224 2.10 -13.99 4.62
C VAL A 224 3.28 -14.93 4.42
N LEU A 225 4.13 -15.11 5.43
CA LEU A 225 5.27 -16.02 5.35
C LEU A 225 4.83 -17.47 5.12
N LEU A 226 3.82 -17.93 5.85
CA LEU A 226 3.26 -19.27 5.66
C LEU A 226 2.75 -19.47 4.22
N LEU A 227 2.01 -18.52 3.67
CA LEU A 227 1.47 -18.61 2.32
C LEU A 227 2.56 -18.52 1.24
N ILE A 228 3.59 -17.69 1.43
CA ILE A 228 4.77 -17.68 0.55
C ILE A 228 5.44 -19.05 0.52
N MET A 229 5.63 -19.69 1.69
CA MET A 229 6.24 -21.00 1.78
C MET A 229 5.39 -22.11 1.15
N LEU A 230 4.08 -22.12 1.43
CA LEU A 230 3.15 -23.11 0.87
C LEU A 230 3.07 -23.06 -0.66
N LYS A 231 3.23 -21.86 -1.26
CA LYS A 231 3.28 -21.66 -2.72
C LYS A 231 4.67 -21.91 -3.33
N SER A 232 5.71 -22.07 -2.53
CA SER A 232 7.06 -22.35 -3.00
C SER A 232 7.22 -23.80 -3.47
N LYS A 233 8.06 -24.01 -4.51
CA LYS A 233 8.48 -25.37 -4.93
C LYS A 233 9.29 -26.08 -3.83
N HIS A 234 9.96 -25.32 -2.98
CA HIS A 234 10.77 -25.81 -1.85
C HIS A 234 10.05 -25.66 -0.52
N ARG A 235 8.71 -25.89 -0.48
CA ARG A 235 7.86 -25.66 0.69
C ARG A 235 8.33 -26.38 1.95
N ILE A 236 8.72 -27.67 1.82
CA ILE A 236 9.11 -28.50 2.98
C ILE A 236 10.40 -27.94 3.63
N PRO A 237 11.54 -27.79 2.92
CA PRO A 237 12.74 -27.23 3.54
C PRO A 237 12.55 -25.79 4.06
N LEU A 238 11.72 -24.99 3.43
CA LEU A 238 11.44 -23.64 3.92
C LEU A 238 10.63 -23.65 5.24
N ILE A 239 9.64 -24.54 5.37
CA ILE A 239 8.89 -24.70 6.61
C ILE A 239 9.83 -25.18 7.73
N PHE A 240 10.67 -26.19 7.47
CA PHE A 240 11.66 -26.63 8.44
C PHE A 240 12.62 -25.50 8.84
N ALA A 241 13.15 -24.74 7.87
CA ALA A 241 14.04 -23.60 8.13
C ALA A 241 13.32 -22.53 8.98
N MET A 242 12.03 -22.27 8.74
CA MET A 242 11.26 -21.32 9.52
C MET A 242 11.04 -21.82 10.96
N VAL A 243 10.68 -23.08 11.14
CA VAL A 243 10.49 -23.67 12.47
C VAL A 243 11.80 -23.68 13.25
N ILE A 244 12.89 -24.16 12.65
CA ILE A 244 14.21 -24.16 13.28
C ILE A 244 14.68 -22.73 13.58
N GLY A 245 14.56 -21.80 12.61
CA GLY A 245 14.90 -20.40 12.80
C GLY A 245 14.06 -19.75 13.91
N GLY A 246 12.77 -20.05 13.98
CA GLY A 246 11.89 -19.59 15.04
C GLY A 246 12.31 -20.09 16.42
N VAL A 247 12.60 -21.38 16.55
CA VAL A 247 13.09 -21.98 17.81
C VAL A 247 14.44 -21.37 18.24
N LEU A 248 15.36 -21.21 17.28
CA LEU A 248 16.67 -20.59 17.56
C LEU A 248 16.56 -19.09 17.91
N ALA A 249 15.51 -18.41 17.45
CA ALA A 249 15.27 -17.01 17.76
C ALA A 249 14.67 -16.79 19.17
N VAL A 250 14.02 -17.79 19.77
CA VAL A 250 13.34 -17.65 21.08
C VAL A 250 14.22 -17.03 22.17
N PRO A 251 15.49 -17.43 22.36
CA PRO A 251 16.35 -16.83 23.39
C PRO A 251 16.67 -15.36 23.15
N PHE A 252 16.52 -14.87 21.93
CA PHE A 252 16.81 -13.49 21.55
C PHE A 252 15.57 -12.59 21.50
N ILE A 253 14.37 -13.16 21.75
CA ILE A 253 13.12 -12.40 21.77
C ILE A 253 13.04 -11.62 23.10
N PRO A 254 12.88 -10.28 23.08
CA PRO A 254 12.75 -9.51 24.30
C PRO A 254 11.55 -9.93 25.13
N GLN A 255 11.68 -10.03 26.43
CA GLN A 255 10.59 -10.39 27.33
C GLN A 255 9.41 -9.44 27.19
N LYS A 256 9.65 -8.15 27.04
CA LYS A 256 8.65 -7.11 26.76
C LYS A 256 7.80 -7.41 25.51
N TRP A 257 8.39 -8.04 24.47
CA TRP A 257 7.66 -8.45 23.28
C TRP A 257 6.76 -9.65 23.58
N LEU A 258 7.26 -10.64 24.32
CA LEU A 258 6.48 -11.81 24.74
C LEU A 258 5.28 -11.40 25.60
N GLU A 259 5.51 -10.55 26.61
CA GLU A 259 4.44 -10.00 27.45
C GLU A 259 3.38 -9.28 26.60
N ARG A 260 3.81 -8.49 25.61
CA ARG A 260 2.89 -7.80 24.69
C ARG A 260 2.06 -8.77 23.84
N GLN A 261 2.62 -9.91 23.41
CA GLN A 261 1.87 -10.92 22.68
C GLN A 261 0.92 -11.72 23.59
N GLN A 262 1.31 -11.99 24.82
CA GLN A 262 0.48 -12.71 25.79
C GLN A 262 -0.83 -11.98 26.13
N THR A 263 -0.89 -10.63 26.02
CA THR A 263 -2.14 -9.88 26.24
C THR A 263 -3.27 -10.26 25.26
N VAL A 264 -2.99 -11.04 24.22
CA VAL A 264 -4.03 -11.62 23.36
C VAL A 264 -4.92 -12.62 24.13
N PHE A 265 -4.37 -13.34 25.11
CA PHE A 265 -5.12 -14.31 25.91
C PHE A 265 -5.94 -13.66 27.05
N THR A 266 -5.59 -12.42 27.44
CA THR A 266 -6.29 -11.60 28.44
C THR A 266 -6.99 -10.40 27.79
N TYR A 267 -7.59 -10.61 26.61
CA TYR A 267 -8.13 -9.55 25.76
C TYR A 267 -9.15 -8.65 26.50
N GLY A 268 -9.98 -9.21 27.37
CA GLY A 268 -10.97 -8.46 28.15
C GLY A 268 -10.37 -7.49 29.16
N GLU A 269 -9.14 -7.70 29.61
CA GLU A 269 -8.42 -6.86 30.56
C GLU A 269 -7.50 -5.84 29.85
N ASP A 270 -7.20 -6.07 28.55
CA ASP A 270 -6.38 -5.16 27.76
C ASP A 270 -7.17 -3.90 27.37
N THR A 271 -6.89 -2.80 28.07
CA THR A 271 -7.50 -1.49 27.79
C THR A 271 -7.37 -1.06 26.33
N SER A 272 -6.25 -1.39 25.65
CA SER A 272 -6.03 -1.09 24.24
C SER A 272 -6.94 -1.90 23.31
N ALA A 273 -7.25 -3.14 23.67
CA ALA A 273 -8.15 -3.99 22.90
C ALA A 273 -9.61 -3.59 23.10
N MET A 274 -10.00 -3.36 24.38
CA MET A 274 -11.36 -2.95 24.71
C MET A 274 -11.71 -1.57 24.16
N SER A 275 -10.76 -0.63 24.15
CA SER A 275 -10.99 0.69 23.53
C SER A 275 -11.30 0.62 22.04
N ARG A 276 -10.76 -0.38 21.30
CA ARG A 276 -11.11 -0.60 19.90
C ARG A 276 -12.53 -1.11 19.72
N VAL A 277 -12.94 -2.09 20.55
CA VAL A 277 -14.32 -2.62 20.51
C VAL A 277 -15.34 -1.53 20.79
N ASP A 278 -15.08 -0.70 21.82
CA ASP A 278 -15.96 0.41 22.16
C ASP A 278 -15.96 1.50 21.06
N ASN A 279 -14.81 1.73 20.41
CA ASN A 279 -14.72 2.63 19.26
C ASN A 279 -15.50 2.08 18.04
N TRP A 280 -15.50 0.77 17.79
CA TRP A 280 -16.32 0.16 16.74
C TRP A 280 -17.82 0.32 17.00
N LYS A 281 -18.26 0.25 18.28
CA LYS A 281 -19.65 0.56 18.65
C LYS A 281 -19.99 2.03 18.37
N PHE A 282 -19.08 2.95 18.68
CA PHE A 282 -19.19 4.35 18.34
C PHE A 282 -19.32 4.55 16.83
N CYS A 283 -18.45 3.94 16.04
CA CYS A 283 -18.51 3.98 14.58
C CYS A 283 -19.84 3.46 14.04
N TRP A 284 -20.35 2.38 14.60
CA TRP A 284 -21.64 1.80 14.21
C TRP A 284 -22.81 2.75 14.49
N ARG A 285 -22.85 3.41 15.64
CA ARG A 285 -23.87 4.40 15.97
C ARG A 285 -23.92 5.55 14.95
N ILE A 286 -22.74 6.06 14.56
CA ILE A 286 -22.65 7.10 13.53
C ILE A 286 -23.13 6.58 12.17
N ALA A 287 -22.75 5.37 11.79
CA ALA A 287 -23.17 4.78 10.53
C ALA A 287 -24.69 4.56 10.43
N GLN A 288 -25.38 4.36 11.56
CA GLN A 288 -26.86 4.31 11.61
C GLN A 288 -27.51 5.66 11.35
N ASP A 289 -26.91 6.77 11.82
CA ASP A 289 -27.43 8.12 11.61
C ASP A 289 -27.10 8.67 10.22
N TYR A 290 -25.95 8.26 9.65
CA TYR A 290 -25.49 8.71 8.33
C TYR A 290 -25.24 7.53 7.37
N PRO A 291 -26.27 6.71 7.08
CA PRO A 291 -26.06 5.44 6.36
C PRO A 291 -25.62 5.63 4.92
N LEU A 292 -26.01 6.71 4.25
CA LEU A 292 -25.73 6.94 2.82
C LEU A 292 -24.48 7.78 2.58
N THR A 293 -24.24 8.79 3.40
CA THR A 293 -23.17 9.77 3.19
C THR A 293 -21.97 9.54 4.11
N GLY A 294 -22.17 8.87 5.24
CA GLY A 294 -21.21 8.87 6.33
C GLY A 294 -21.09 10.23 7.02
N ALA A 295 -20.20 10.32 7.98
CA ALA A 295 -19.94 11.53 8.77
C ALA A 295 -18.86 12.44 8.17
N GLY A 296 -18.22 12.01 7.08
CA GLY A 296 -17.05 12.65 6.50
C GLY A 296 -15.73 12.11 7.04
N PHE A 297 -14.61 12.55 6.47
CA PHE A 297 -13.27 12.03 6.80
C PHE A 297 -12.83 12.24 8.26
N ASP A 298 -13.27 13.31 8.91
CA ASP A 298 -12.77 13.71 10.22
C ASP A 298 -13.82 13.55 11.33
N PHE A 299 -14.42 12.37 11.38
CA PHE A 299 -15.44 12.02 12.37
C PHE A 299 -14.88 11.77 13.79
N GLN A 300 -13.56 11.65 13.96
CA GLN A 300 -12.92 11.32 15.24
C GLN A 300 -12.59 12.59 16.05
N SER A 301 -13.58 13.47 16.22
CA SER A 301 -13.47 14.66 17.04
C SER A 301 -14.09 14.44 18.43
N ARG A 302 -13.60 15.20 19.43
CA ARG A 302 -14.14 15.15 20.80
C ARG A 302 -15.65 15.44 20.84
N GLN A 303 -16.11 16.42 20.05
CA GLN A 303 -17.52 16.82 19.98
C GLN A 303 -18.42 15.70 19.45
N ILE A 304 -17.95 14.93 18.47
CA ILE A 304 -18.70 13.77 17.96
C ILE A 304 -18.72 12.65 19.01
N PHE A 305 -17.62 12.42 19.74
CA PHE A 305 -17.60 11.46 20.85
C PHE A 305 -18.55 11.87 21.97
N GLU A 306 -18.64 13.15 22.32
CA GLU A 306 -19.59 13.68 23.32
C GLU A 306 -21.05 13.41 22.92
N LYS A 307 -21.36 13.46 21.61
CA LYS A 307 -22.70 13.19 21.09
C LYS A 307 -23.03 11.69 21.03
N TYR A 308 -22.10 10.86 20.54
CA TYR A 308 -22.39 9.46 20.18
C TYR A 308 -21.86 8.42 21.17
N ALA A 309 -20.90 8.78 22.01
CA ALA A 309 -20.30 7.87 22.98
C ALA A 309 -19.75 8.63 24.21
N PRO A 310 -20.58 9.41 24.94
CA PRO A 310 -20.13 10.13 26.13
C PRO A 310 -19.57 9.18 27.19
N GLU A 311 -20.11 7.97 27.31
CA GLU A 311 -19.62 6.92 28.20
C GLU A 311 -18.18 6.50 27.89
N PHE A 312 -17.76 6.58 26.62
CA PHE A 312 -16.40 6.28 26.19
C PHE A 312 -15.42 7.33 26.74
N LEU A 313 -15.78 8.61 26.64
CA LEU A 313 -14.95 9.69 27.18
C LEU A 313 -14.79 9.59 28.69
N VAL A 314 -15.85 9.23 29.41
CA VAL A 314 -15.78 9.00 30.87
C VAL A 314 -14.85 7.81 31.15
N LYS A 315 -15.04 6.67 30.47
CA LYS A 315 -14.28 5.44 30.68
C LYS A 315 -12.78 5.61 30.39
N TYR A 316 -12.41 6.44 29.40
CA TYR A 316 -11.04 6.62 28.94
C TYR A 316 -10.46 8.01 29.24
N ASN A 317 -10.91 8.66 30.30
CA ASN A 317 -10.41 9.96 30.79
C ASN A 317 -10.36 11.06 29.71
N GLY A 318 -11.41 11.17 28.92
CA GLY A 318 -11.54 12.17 27.85
C GLY A 318 -10.67 11.92 26.62
N LYS A 319 -10.01 10.77 26.53
CA LYS A 319 -9.15 10.43 25.39
C LYS A 319 -9.97 9.98 24.19
N VAL A 320 -9.72 10.62 23.06
CA VAL A 320 -10.26 10.22 21.75
C VAL A 320 -9.30 9.22 21.11
N TRP A 321 -9.85 8.11 20.64
CA TRP A 321 -9.06 7.04 20.03
C TRP A 321 -9.39 6.89 18.54
N ASN A 322 -8.40 6.49 17.76
CA ASN A 322 -8.60 6.11 16.36
C ASN A 322 -9.36 4.79 16.27
N THR A 323 -10.07 4.57 15.15
CA THR A 323 -10.88 3.37 14.90
C THR A 323 -10.03 2.11 14.89
N HIS A 324 -8.78 2.20 14.43
CA HIS A 324 -7.88 1.07 14.23
C HIS A 324 -8.51 -0.10 13.47
N ASN A 325 -9.33 0.23 12.45
CA ASN A 325 -9.96 -0.74 11.55
C ASN A 325 -10.39 -0.02 10.27
N ILE A 326 -9.83 -0.41 9.14
CA ILE A 326 -10.12 0.22 7.83
C ILE A 326 -11.59 0.09 7.44
N PHE A 327 -12.27 -1.00 7.81
CA PHE A 327 -13.66 -1.23 7.43
C PHE A 327 -14.62 -0.33 8.21
N PHE A 328 -14.45 -0.24 9.53
CA PHE A 328 -15.24 0.68 10.33
C PHE A 328 -14.93 2.14 10.02
N SER A 329 -13.68 2.45 9.70
CA SER A 329 -13.28 3.81 9.30
C SER A 329 -13.99 4.23 8.01
N ILE A 330 -13.94 3.42 6.95
CA ILE A 330 -14.62 3.68 5.68
C ILE A 330 -16.15 3.75 5.88
N LEU A 331 -16.73 2.82 6.63
CA LEU A 331 -18.16 2.80 6.92
C LEU A 331 -18.64 4.09 7.57
N THR A 332 -17.91 4.54 8.59
CA THR A 332 -18.26 5.74 9.35
C THR A 332 -18.04 7.00 8.54
N SER A 333 -16.93 7.08 7.80
CA SER A 333 -16.59 8.26 6.98
C SER A 333 -17.49 8.42 5.77
N HIS A 334 -17.86 7.30 5.09
CA HIS A 334 -18.43 7.35 3.75
C HIS A 334 -19.76 6.56 3.61
N GLY A 335 -20.32 6.10 4.73
CA GLY A 335 -21.56 5.34 4.76
C GLY A 335 -21.46 3.95 4.13
N PHE A 336 -22.59 3.26 4.00
CA PHE A 336 -22.65 1.94 3.36
C PHE A 336 -22.24 1.96 1.89
N PRO A 337 -22.58 2.99 1.06
CA PRO A 337 -22.09 3.03 -0.32
C PRO A 337 -20.57 3.04 -0.42
N GLY A 338 -19.87 3.84 0.41
CA GLY A 338 -18.42 3.86 0.47
C GLY A 338 -17.82 2.54 0.95
N PHE A 339 -18.41 1.95 1.98
CA PHE A 339 -18.02 0.63 2.49
C PHE A 339 -18.12 -0.46 1.42
N PHE A 340 -19.26 -0.56 0.73
CA PHE A 340 -19.43 -1.57 -0.32
C PHE A 340 -18.51 -1.33 -1.52
N ALA A 341 -18.33 -0.07 -1.95
CA ALA A 341 -17.39 0.24 -3.03
C ALA A 341 -15.95 -0.16 -2.68
N PHE A 342 -15.51 0.09 -1.44
CA PHE A 342 -14.19 -0.30 -0.94
C PHE A 342 -14.01 -1.82 -0.89
N VAL A 343 -14.98 -2.53 -0.33
CA VAL A 343 -14.95 -4.00 -0.26
C VAL A 343 -14.98 -4.62 -1.66
N LEU A 344 -15.85 -4.12 -2.55
CA LEU A 344 -15.93 -4.59 -3.93
C LEU A 344 -14.64 -4.35 -4.71
N MET A 345 -13.98 -3.21 -4.50
CA MET A 345 -12.67 -2.92 -5.11
C MET A 345 -11.65 -4.00 -4.73
N ILE A 346 -11.52 -4.31 -3.44
CA ILE A 346 -10.60 -5.36 -2.95
C ILE A 346 -10.99 -6.73 -3.51
N LEU A 347 -12.27 -7.09 -3.46
CA LEU A 347 -12.77 -8.38 -3.97
C LEU A 347 -12.54 -8.53 -5.47
N PHE A 348 -12.81 -7.50 -6.27
CA PHE A 348 -12.54 -7.53 -7.71
C PHE A 348 -11.06 -7.72 -8.00
N CYS A 349 -10.17 -7.06 -7.25
CA CYS A 349 -8.73 -7.29 -7.35
C CYS A 349 -8.35 -8.75 -7.05
N MET A 350 -8.87 -9.32 -5.97
CA MET A 350 -8.59 -10.71 -5.59
C MET A 350 -9.11 -11.72 -6.62
N ILE A 351 -10.33 -11.51 -7.13
CA ILE A 351 -10.93 -12.35 -8.15
C ILE A 351 -10.15 -12.24 -9.47
N SER A 352 -9.79 -11.03 -9.89
CA SER A 352 -9.06 -10.79 -11.12
C SER A 352 -7.65 -11.38 -11.10
N CYS A 353 -6.97 -11.35 -9.97
CA CYS A 353 -5.70 -12.09 -9.82
C CYS A 353 -5.90 -13.60 -10.03
N THR A 354 -7.00 -14.19 -9.52
CA THR A 354 -7.32 -15.61 -9.74
C THR A 354 -7.65 -15.88 -11.21
N GLN A 355 -8.43 -15.01 -11.86
CA GLN A 355 -8.75 -15.13 -13.29
C GLN A 355 -7.50 -15.01 -14.17
N LEU A 356 -6.60 -14.06 -13.88
CA LEU A 356 -5.31 -13.93 -14.57
C LEU A 356 -4.48 -15.21 -14.48
N LYS A 357 -4.39 -15.81 -13.29
CA LYS A 357 -3.66 -17.08 -13.11
C LYS A 357 -4.26 -18.22 -13.90
N MET A 358 -5.57 -18.27 -14.03
CA MET A 358 -6.26 -19.28 -14.84
C MET A 358 -6.06 -19.03 -16.34
N ALA A 359 -6.18 -17.79 -16.77
CA ALA A 359 -6.05 -17.40 -18.18
C ALA A 359 -4.66 -17.69 -18.76
N VAL A 360 -3.60 -17.53 -17.95
CA VAL A 360 -2.22 -17.79 -18.40
C VAL A 360 -1.76 -19.24 -18.16
N ARG A 361 -2.66 -20.13 -17.75
CA ARG A 361 -2.33 -21.54 -17.51
C ARG A 361 -1.97 -22.23 -18.82
N GLY A 362 -0.73 -22.70 -18.93
CA GLY A 362 -0.20 -23.33 -20.14
C GLY A 362 0.57 -22.38 -21.08
N ALA A 363 0.50 -21.06 -20.87
CA ALA A 363 1.26 -20.07 -21.64
C ALA A 363 2.62 -19.82 -20.97
N SER A 364 3.69 -20.42 -21.52
CA SER A 364 5.06 -20.30 -20.98
C SER A 364 5.54 -18.85 -20.88
N ASP A 365 5.19 -18.03 -21.87
CA ASP A 365 5.65 -16.65 -22.01
C ASP A 365 4.95 -15.69 -21.04
N LEU A 366 3.80 -16.12 -20.50
CA LEU A 366 2.98 -15.35 -19.55
C LEU A 366 3.12 -15.83 -18.09
N VAL A 367 4.07 -16.72 -17.77
CA VAL A 367 4.31 -17.20 -16.39
C VAL A 367 4.59 -16.04 -15.41
N TRP A 368 5.20 -14.96 -15.90
CA TRP A 368 5.44 -13.76 -15.10
C TRP A 368 4.13 -13.13 -14.58
N VAL A 369 3.04 -13.16 -15.34
CA VAL A 369 1.72 -12.64 -14.91
C VAL A 369 1.21 -13.40 -13.69
N LYS A 370 1.36 -14.74 -13.69
CA LYS A 370 1.01 -15.56 -12.53
C LYS A 370 1.79 -15.13 -11.27
N THR A 371 3.07 -14.83 -11.44
CA THR A 371 3.93 -14.36 -10.33
C THR A 371 3.43 -13.04 -9.77
N TYR A 372 3.09 -12.06 -10.63
CA TYR A 372 2.53 -10.79 -10.19
C TYR A 372 1.15 -10.95 -9.54
N ALA A 373 0.29 -11.81 -10.09
CA ALA A 373 -1.01 -12.09 -9.50
C ALA A 373 -0.90 -12.71 -8.10
N ASP A 374 0.03 -13.66 -7.90
CA ASP A 374 0.30 -14.25 -6.57
C ASP A 374 0.85 -13.21 -5.59
N MET A 375 1.77 -12.37 -6.03
CA MET A 375 2.35 -11.27 -5.25
C MET A 375 1.29 -10.29 -4.79
N ILE A 376 0.43 -9.82 -5.71
CA ILE A 376 -0.62 -8.85 -5.40
C ILE A 376 -1.68 -9.45 -4.48
N GLN A 377 -2.10 -10.70 -4.70
CA GLN A 377 -3.05 -11.36 -3.80
C GLN A 377 -2.53 -11.45 -2.37
N LEU A 378 -1.27 -11.82 -2.17
CA LEU A 378 -0.69 -11.89 -0.83
C LEU A 378 -0.53 -10.51 -0.21
N SER A 379 -0.17 -9.50 -0.99
CA SER A 379 -0.10 -8.11 -0.54
C SER A 379 -1.47 -7.58 -0.10
N LEU A 380 -2.53 -7.83 -0.87
CA LEU A 380 -3.90 -7.45 -0.50
C LEU A 380 -4.41 -8.23 0.71
N LEU A 381 -4.05 -9.51 0.85
CA LEU A 381 -4.40 -10.28 2.04
C LEU A 381 -3.73 -9.71 3.30
N ALA A 382 -2.44 -9.33 3.20
CA ALA A 382 -1.74 -8.62 4.28
C ALA A 382 -2.44 -7.32 4.65
N PHE A 383 -2.90 -6.55 3.65
CA PHE A 383 -3.67 -5.32 3.85
C PHE A 383 -4.97 -5.57 4.61
N VAL A 384 -5.74 -6.59 4.23
CA VAL A 384 -7.02 -6.93 4.88
C VAL A 384 -6.79 -7.37 6.32
N ILE A 385 -5.84 -8.27 6.57
CA ILE A 385 -5.56 -8.78 7.93
C ILE A 385 -5.08 -7.65 8.85
N ASN A 386 -4.07 -6.88 8.43
CA ASN A 386 -3.57 -5.74 9.22
C ASN A 386 -4.62 -4.64 9.36
N GLY A 387 -5.36 -4.38 8.30
CA GLY A 387 -6.38 -3.33 8.25
C GLY A 387 -7.49 -3.50 9.27
N MET A 388 -7.69 -4.70 9.81
CA MET A 388 -8.58 -4.92 10.96
C MET A 388 -8.05 -4.30 12.27
N PHE A 389 -6.78 -3.84 12.28
CA PHE A 389 -6.11 -3.37 13.49
C PHE A 389 -5.43 -2.00 13.34
N VAL A 390 -5.59 -1.33 12.19
CA VAL A 390 -4.95 -0.03 11.88
C VAL A 390 -5.81 0.80 10.93
N ASN A 391 -5.63 2.14 10.95
CA ASN A 391 -6.25 3.08 10.00
C ASN A 391 -5.29 3.33 8.84
N MET A 392 -5.42 2.56 7.78
CA MET A 392 -4.60 2.66 6.56
C MET A 392 -5.45 2.53 5.29
N GLU A 393 -6.73 2.86 5.39
CA GLU A 393 -7.71 2.77 4.31
C GLU A 393 -7.37 3.66 3.11
N TYR A 394 -6.60 4.73 3.33
CA TYR A 394 -6.15 5.66 2.27
C TYR A 394 -4.68 5.47 1.88
N PHE A 395 -4.08 4.34 2.24
CA PHE A 395 -2.71 4.01 1.83
C PHE A 395 -2.64 3.73 0.33
N ASP A 396 -1.63 4.28 -0.35
CA ASP A 396 -1.51 4.25 -1.83
C ASP A 396 -1.52 2.84 -2.44
N LEU A 397 -0.93 1.86 -1.76
CA LEU A 397 -0.58 0.57 -2.36
C LEU A 397 -1.79 -0.26 -2.84
N PRO A 398 -2.91 -0.39 -2.09
CA PRO A 398 -4.10 -1.07 -2.58
C PRO A 398 -4.68 -0.47 -3.86
N TYR A 399 -4.63 0.87 -4.00
CA TYR A 399 -5.11 1.59 -5.18
C TYR A 399 -4.18 1.40 -6.38
N HIS A 400 -2.86 1.38 -6.15
CA HIS A 400 -1.90 1.03 -7.20
C HIS A 400 -2.04 -0.43 -7.67
N TRP A 401 -2.50 -1.35 -6.80
CA TRP A 401 -2.81 -2.71 -7.22
C TRP A 401 -4.00 -2.77 -8.19
N VAL A 402 -5.01 -1.91 -8.02
CA VAL A 402 -6.10 -1.73 -9.00
C VAL A 402 -5.50 -1.44 -10.38
N SER A 403 -4.57 -0.47 -10.46
CA SER A 403 -3.93 -0.06 -11.71
C SER A 403 -3.12 -1.19 -12.34
N VAL A 404 -2.29 -1.86 -11.56
CA VAL A 404 -1.44 -2.96 -12.07
C VAL A 404 -2.29 -4.12 -12.57
N ILE A 405 -3.34 -4.52 -11.83
CA ILE A 405 -4.24 -5.62 -12.23
C ILE A 405 -4.96 -5.27 -13.53
N ALA A 406 -5.50 -4.07 -13.65
CA ALA A 406 -6.20 -3.61 -14.84
C ALA A 406 -5.28 -3.65 -16.07
N CYS A 407 -4.02 -3.20 -15.93
CA CYS A 407 -3.01 -3.26 -16.99
C CYS A 407 -2.63 -4.71 -17.34
N LEU A 408 -2.44 -5.59 -16.34
CA LEU A 408 -2.16 -7.01 -16.59
C LEU A 408 -3.28 -7.69 -17.39
N LYS A 409 -4.55 -7.39 -17.10
CA LYS A 409 -5.70 -7.93 -17.84
C LYS A 409 -5.66 -7.53 -19.32
N VAL A 410 -5.36 -6.25 -19.60
CA VAL A 410 -5.25 -5.76 -20.99
C VAL A 410 -4.07 -6.40 -21.71
N ILE A 411 -2.91 -6.50 -21.07
CA ILE A 411 -1.72 -7.14 -21.65
C ILE A 411 -2.02 -8.62 -21.97
N VAL A 412 -2.58 -9.37 -21.01
CA VAL A 412 -2.93 -10.78 -21.21
C VAL A 412 -3.95 -10.96 -22.33
N SER A 413 -4.96 -10.10 -22.40
CA SER A 413 -5.97 -10.15 -23.48
C SER A 413 -5.33 -9.94 -24.85
N ARG A 414 -4.41 -8.99 -25.01
CA ARG A 414 -3.69 -8.72 -26.26
C ARG A 414 -2.80 -9.90 -26.67
N GLU A 415 -2.00 -10.41 -25.75
CA GLU A 415 -1.09 -11.53 -26.02
C GLU A 415 -1.85 -12.82 -26.42
N LEU A 416 -2.97 -13.11 -25.74
CA LEU A 416 -3.77 -14.30 -26.04
C LEU A 416 -4.58 -14.17 -27.34
N SER A 417 -4.97 -12.94 -27.74
CA SER A 417 -5.70 -12.72 -29.00
C SER A 417 -4.79 -12.66 -30.24
N GLY A 418 -3.46 -12.71 -30.07
CA GLY A 418 -2.48 -12.61 -31.17
C GLY A 418 -2.45 -11.21 -31.83
N VAL A 419 -3.10 -10.21 -31.24
CA VAL A 419 -3.05 -8.84 -31.73
C VAL A 419 -1.75 -8.20 -31.24
N HIS A 420 -0.69 -8.37 -32.04
CA HIS A 420 0.50 -7.55 -31.91
C HIS A 420 0.17 -6.17 -32.48
N ASP A 421 0.31 -5.12 -31.68
CA ASP A 421 0.18 -3.74 -32.19
C ASP A 421 1.24 -3.51 -33.26
N GLU A 422 0.83 -3.25 -34.51
CA GLU A 422 1.71 -2.83 -35.61
C GLU A 422 2.41 -1.46 -35.34
N GLU A 423 2.04 -0.77 -34.26
CA GLU A 423 2.64 0.53 -33.87
C GLU A 423 4.09 0.43 -33.37
N SER A 424 4.64 -0.76 -33.12
CA SER A 424 6.05 -0.90 -32.70
C SER A 424 7.06 -0.86 -33.87
N TYR A 425 6.61 -0.91 -35.12
CA TYR A 425 7.48 -0.93 -36.31
C TYR A 425 7.70 0.42 -37.00
N VAL A 426 7.06 1.49 -36.54
CA VAL A 426 7.18 2.83 -37.18
C VAL A 426 8.35 3.64 -36.65
N SER A 427 9.15 3.14 -35.71
CA SER A 427 10.33 3.84 -35.18
C SER A 427 11.68 3.14 -35.42
N ALA A 428 11.81 2.38 -36.52
CA ALA A 428 13.14 2.02 -37.00
C ALA A 428 13.66 3.18 -37.87
N PRO A 429 14.82 3.78 -37.59
CA PRO A 429 15.40 4.80 -38.45
C PRO A 429 15.76 4.18 -39.80
N LEU A 430 15.32 4.84 -40.90
CA LEU A 430 15.83 4.68 -42.23
C LEU A 430 17.33 5.13 -42.26
N GLU A 431 18.24 4.26 -41.83
CA GLU A 431 19.67 4.39 -42.07
C GLU A 431 20.22 3.02 -42.47
N ALA A 432 20.08 2.65 -43.74
CA ALA A 432 20.94 1.72 -44.47
C ALA A 432 20.47 1.59 -45.92
N ALA A 433 20.53 2.69 -46.68
CA ALA A 433 20.52 2.60 -48.15
C ALA A 433 21.27 3.76 -48.74
N ALA A 434 22.58 3.80 -48.51
CA ALA A 434 23.54 4.56 -49.32
C ALA A 434 24.95 4.11 -48.97
N THR A 435 25.39 3.05 -49.58
CA THR A 435 26.73 2.81 -50.15
C THR A 435 26.71 1.54 -50.99
#